data_4a2243256caa1289c984348329eca45b
#
_entry.id   4a2243256caa1289c984348329eca45b
#
_cell.length_a   1.000
_cell.length_b   1.000
_cell.length_c   1.000
_cell.angle_alpha   90.00
_cell.angle_beta   90.00
_cell.angle_gamma   90.00
#
_symmetry.space_group_name_H-M   'P 1'
#
loop_
_entity.id
_entity.type
_entity.pdbx_description
1 polymer ?
#
loop_
_entity_poly.entity_id
_entity_poly.type
_entity_poly.pdbx_seq_one_letter_code
_entity_poly.pdbx_strand_id
1 'polypeptide(L)'
;MINFEYSRVSSIKAAIDMAAKNPTGGFIAGGTNLVDLMKKGIMSPTRLIDINNLPLKDIRETATGLTVGALVINSDLAENEIVRNNYPLLAMALRAGASPQLRNMATLGGNMMQRTRCTYFYDTAMPCNKRQPGSGCGALQGYNRMHAIFGASDTCIAVHPSDMCVALAALNATVTVNGPKGERKIAFTDFHRLPGNNPEKDNTLLKGELVTSITIPKNSFAKNVYYLKIRDRASYAFALISVAAALELNGNTIRNARLAMGGVAHKPWRLVESEKFLIGKAATKENFDKAAELAMKGAKAYGHNNFKLKMGKVAVAEALTKAAG
;
A
#
# COMPACT_ATOMS: atom_id res chain seq x y z
N MET A 1 25.71 -0.67 7.05
CA MET A 1 25.63 -0.20 5.64
C MET A 1 26.95 -0.54 4.96
N ILE A 2 26.92 -1.18 3.81
CA ILE A 2 28.12 -1.45 3.00
C ILE A 2 28.45 -0.22 2.13
N ASN A 3 29.65 -0.16 1.56
CA ASN A 3 29.99 0.82 0.53
C ASN A 3 29.15 0.58 -0.73
N PHE A 4 28.70 1.64 -1.38
CA PHE A 4 27.92 1.60 -2.60
C PHE A 4 28.36 2.70 -3.57
N GLU A 5 28.18 2.46 -4.84
CA GLU A 5 28.32 3.50 -5.87
C GLU A 5 27.03 4.32 -5.95
N TYR A 6 27.16 5.61 -6.26
CA TYR A 6 26.04 6.52 -6.44
C TYR A 6 26.05 7.09 -7.85
N SER A 7 24.88 7.04 -8.51
CA SER A 7 24.71 7.60 -9.84
C SER A 7 23.36 8.32 -9.91
N ARG A 8 23.38 9.56 -10.40
CA ARG A 8 22.16 10.34 -10.65
C ARG A 8 21.85 10.31 -12.13
N VAL A 9 20.60 10.04 -12.50
CA VAL A 9 20.15 9.94 -13.88
C VAL A 9 19.14 11.04 -14.20
N SER A 10 19.11 11.45 -15.49
CA SER A 10 18.23 12.52 -15.99
C SER A 10 17.16 12.05 -16.96
N SER A 11 17.16 10.76 -17.34
CA SER A 11 16.13 10.19 -18.20
C SER A 11 15.68 8.80 -17.72
N ILE A 12 14.43 8.47 -18.01
CA ILE A 12 13.84 7.15 -17.69
C ILE A 12 14.66 6.04 -18.37
N LYS A 13 15.05 6.24 -19.62
CA LYS A 13 15.87 5.28 -20.36
C LYS A 13 17.21 5.02 -19.63
N ALA A 14 17.91 6.08 -19.22
CA ALA A 14 19.18 5.95 -18.50
C ALA A 14 19.00 5.21 -17.15
N ALA A 15 17.88 5.44 -16.44
CA ALA A 15 17.56 4.73 -15.21
C ALA A 15 17.39 3.22 -15.45
N ILE A 16 16.62 2.86 -16.47
CA ILE A 16 16.34 1.46 -16.85
C ILE A 16 17.62 0.75 -17.31
N ASP A 17 18.38 1.39 -18.21
CA ASP A 17 19.64 0.83 -18.73
C ASP A 17 20.65 0.59 -17.61
N MET A 18 20.74 1.52 -16.66
CA MET A 18 21.63 1.38 -15.50
C MET A 18 21.18 0.28 -14.56
N ALA A 19 19.88 0.15 -14.27
CA ALA A 19 19.34 -0.91 -13.45
C ALA A 19 19.50 -2.30 -14.09
N ALA A 20 19.35 -2.39 -15.41
CA ALA A 20 19.56 -3.64 -16.15
C ALA A 20 21.01 -4.13 -16.07
N LYS A 21 21.99 -3.20 -16.13
CA LYS A 21 23.42 -3.50 -16.02
C LYS A 21 23.88 -3.78 -14.58
N ASN A 22 23.13 -3.34 -13.57
CA ASN A 22 23.50 -3.48 -12.16
C ASN A 22 22.42 -4.29 -11.41
N PRO A 23 22.46 -5.61 -11.45
CA PRO A 23 21.40 -6.47 -10.89
C PRO A 23 21.24 -6.35 -9.36
N THR A 24 22.26 -5.88 -8.66
CA THR A 24 22.28 -5.63 -7.21
C THR A 24 22.09 -4.14 -6.88
N GLY A 25 21.85 -3.29 -7.87
CA GLY A 25 21.53 -1.88 -7.70
C GLY A 25 20.09 -1.67 -7.29
N GLY A 26 19.82 -0.48 -6.71
CA GLY A 26 18.47 -0.06 -6.31
C GLY A 26 18.18 1.38 -6.72
N PHE A 27 16.93 1.65 -7.12
CA PHE A 27 16.48 3.01 -7.30
C PHE A 27 16.31 3.72 -5.96
N ILE A 28 16.76 4.97 -5.87
CA ILE A 28 16.51 5.83 -4.72
C ILE A 28 15.76 7.09 -5.15
N ALA A 29 14.63 7.36 -4.47
CA ALA A 29 13.88 8.60 -4.53
C ALA A 29 14.01 9.32 -3.18
N GLY A 30 12.94 9.49 -2.40
CA GLY A 30 12.99 10.09 -1.06
C GLY A 30 13.80 9.32 -0.01
N GLY A 31 14.14 8.06 -0.25
CA GLY A 31 15.03 7.25 0.60
C GLY A 31 14.46 6.81 1.95
N THR A 32 13.29 7.27 2.36
CA THR A 32 12.72 7.10 3.71
C THR A 32 12.51 5.64 4.14
N ASN A 33 12.48 4.69 3.21
CA ASN A 33 12.48 3.26 3.53
C ASN A 33 13.80 2.58 3.15
N LEU A 34 14.33 2.83 1.94
CA LEU A 34 15.54 2.17 1.47
C LEU A 34 16.74 2.44 2.39
N VAL A 35 16.96 3.71 2.75
CA VAL A 35 18.09 4.10 3.62
C VAL A 35 17.97 3.49 5.02
N ASP A 36 16.74 3.39 5.57
CA ASP A 36 16.48 2.71 6.84
C ASP A 36 16.89 1.24 6.76
N LEU A 37 16.45 0.52 5.71
CA LEU A 37 16.82 -0.88 5.47
C LEU A 37 18.32 -1.09 5.24
N MET A 38 18.98 -0.14 4.59
CA MET A 38 20.45 -0.15 4.41
C MET A 38 21.17 0.04 5.74
N LYS A 39 20.74 0.98 6.59
CA LYS A 39 21.30 1.20 7.93
C LYS A 39 21.17 -0.03 8.83
N LYS A 40 20.09 -0.78 8.67
CA LYS A 40 19.83 -2.02 9.41
C LYS A 40 20.51 -3.26 8.81
N GLY A 41 21.23 -3.13 7.69
CA GLY A 41 21.86 -4.26 7.00
C GLY A 41 20.90 -5.24 6.35
N ILE A 42 19.62 -4.84 6.15
CA ILE A 42 18.58 -5.71 5.56
C ILE A 42 18.66 -5.67 4.03
N MET A 43 18.96 -4.52 3.47
CA MET A 43 19.24 -4.34 2.06
C MET A 43 20.64 -3.74 1.88
N SER A 44 21.37 -4.30 0.94
CA SER A 44 22.77 -3.89 0.69
C SER A 44 22.99 -3.70 -0.82
N PRO A 45 22.31 -2.72 -1.45
CA PRO A 45 22.54 -2.44 -2.86
C PRO A 45 23.98 -1.97 -3.07
N THR A 46 24.65 -2.51 -4.10
CA THR A 46 26.01 -2.12 -4.46
C THR A 46 26.06 -0.80 -5.25
N ARG A 47 24.89 -0.38 -5.79
CA ARG A 47 24.72 0.91 -6.49
C ARG A 47 23.36 1.50 -6.16
N LEU A 48 23.36 2.81 -5.86
CA LEU A 48 22.15 3.62 -5.78
C LEU A 48 21.97 4.42 -7.07
N ILE A 49 20.82 4.25 -7.71
CA ILE A 49 20.42 4.97 -8.92
C ILE A 49 19.42 6.05 -8.47
N ASP A 50 19.92 7.28 -8.35
CA ASP A 50 19.10 8.42 -7.94
C ASP A 50 18.21 8.89 -9.10
N ILE A 51 16.90 8.77 -8.91
CA ILE A 51 15.87 9.08 -9.90
C ILE A 51 15.16 10.43 -9.63
N ASN A 52 15.59 11.21 -8.65
CA ASN A 52 14.91 12.46 -8.25
C ASN A 52 14.85 13.53 -9.34
N ASN A 53 15.72 13.45 -10.36
CA ASN A 53 15.76 14.40 -11.49
C ASN A 53 14.88 13.96 -12.68
N LEU A 54 14.19 12.81 -12.58
CA LEU A 54 13.30 12.37 -13.66
C LEU A 54 12.03 13.22 -13.71
N PRO A 55 11.44 13.43 -14.92
CA PRO A 55 10.21 14.21 -15.10
C PRO A 55 8.95 13.40 -14.73
N LEU A 56 8.88 12.94 -13.47
CA LEU A 56 7.81 12.09 -12.93
C LEU A 56 7.13 12.75 -11.72
N LYS A 57 6.98 14.09 -11.74
CA LYS A 57 6.45 14.88 -10.61
C LYS A 57 5.10 15.54 -10.88
N ASP A 58 4.43 15.18 -11.97
CA ASP A 58 3.18 15.80 -12.37
C ASP A 58 1.97 15.18 -11.68
N ILE A 59 0.98 16.00 -11.38
CA ILE A 59 -0.37 15.61 -10.98
C ILE A 59 -1.30 16.16 -12.04
N ARG A 60 -1.96 15.30 -12.81
CA ARG A 60 -2.82 15.70 -13.95
C ARG A 60 -4.16 15.00 -13.87
N GLU A 61 -5.23 15.77 -13.86
CA GLU A 61 -6.58 15.25 -14.06
C GLU A 61 -6.93 15.32 -15.56
N THR A 62 -7.52 14.24 -16.05
CA THR A 62 -7.97 14.09 -17.43
C THR A 62 -9.43 13.64 -17.47
N ALA A 63 -10.03 13.55 -18.65
CA ALA A 63 -11.38 13.03 -18.79
C ALA A 63 -11.53 11.59 -18.26
N THR A 64 -10.45 10.79 -18.23
CA THR A 64 -10.45 9.39 -17.79
C THR A 64 -10.08 9.21 -16.31
N GLY A 65 -9.56 10.24 -15.64
CA GLY A 65 -9.20 10.19 -14.24
C GLY A 65 -7.95 10.99 -13.88
N LEU A 66 -7.39 10.72 -12.72
CA LEU A 66 -6.21 11.36 -12.16
C LEU A 66 -4.95 10.52 -12.43
N THR A 67 -3.96 11.12 -13.08
CA THR A 67 -2.63 10.51 -13.24
C THR A 67 -1.62 11.26 -12.38
N VAL A 68 -0.84 10.51 -11.60
CA VAL A 68 0.15 11.02 -10.65
C VAL A 68 1.51 10.38 -10.94
N GLY A 69 2.53 11.19 -11.14
CA GLY A 69 3.90 10.74 -11.33
C GLY A 69 4.49 10.08 -10.09
N ALA A 70 5.35 9.09 -10.28
CA ALA A 70 5.90 8.28 -9.18
C ALA A 70 6.79 9.09 -8.20
N LEU A 71 7.32 10.23 -8.62
CA LEU A 71 8.17 11.12 -7.81
C LEU A 71 7.41 12.26 -7.14
N VAL A 72 6.08 12.34 -7.28
CA VAL A 72 5.27 13.28 -6.52
C VAL A 72 5.44 12.99 -5.02
N ILE A 73 5.73 14.03 -4.25
CA ILE A 73 5.91 13.95 -2.79
C ILE A 73 4.54 13.73 -2.13
N ASN A 74 4.50 12.88 -1.11
CA ASN A 74 3.24 12.49 -0.47
C ASN A 74 2.49 13.68 0.17
N SER A 75 3.20 14.67 0.72
CA SER A 75 2.56 15.90 1.24
C SER A 75 1.93 16.72 0.13
N ASP A 76 2.63 16.91 -0.99
CA ASP A 76 2.12 17.70 -2.10
C ASP A 76 0.87 17.04 -2.70
N LEU A 77 0.88 15.70 -2.81
CA LEU A 77 -0.27 14.93 -3.25
C LEU A 77 -1.45 15.04 -2.28
N ALA A 78 -1.19 14.97 -0.97
CA ALA A 78 -2.25 15.05 0.06
C ALA A 78 -2.90 16.44 0.15
N GLU A 79 -2.15 17.49 -0.20
CA GLU A 79 -2.62 18.89 -0.15
C GLU A 79 -3.08 19.43 -1.51
N ASN A 80 -2.88 18.67 -2.58
CA ASN A 80 -3.32 19.06 -3.93
C ASN A 80 -4.84 19.23 -3.98
N GLU A 81 -5.33 20.34 -4.53
CA GLU A 81 -6.76 20.69 -4.56
C GLU A 81 -7.60 19.68 -5.33
N ILE A 82 -7.12 19.19 -6.47
CA ILE A 82 -7.82 18.18 -7.27
C ILE A 82 -7.97 16.89 -6.45
N VAL A 83 -6.92 16.49 -5.74
CA VAL A 83 -6.93 15.27 -4.92
C VAL A 83 -7.86 15.43 -3.72
N ARG A 84 -7.83 16.59 -3.06
CA ARG A 84 -8.69 16.87 -1.91
C ARG A 84 -10.17 16.91 -2.26
N ASN A 85 -10.50 17.48 -3.42
CA ASN A 85 -11.87 17.70 -3.83
C ASN A 85 -12.48 16.49 -4.56
N ASN A 86 -11.70 15.84 -5.46
CA ASN A 86 -12.23 14.79 -6.34
C ASN A 86 -11.84 13.37 -5.91
N TYR A 87 -10.76 13.23 -5.08
CA TYR A 87 -10.24 11.95 -4.58
C TYR A 87 -9.96 11.99 -3.06
N PRO A 88 -10.90 12.50 -2.23
CA PRO A 88 -10.65 12.78 -0.81
C PRO A 88 -10.21 11.54 -0.01
N LEU A 89 -10.63 10.35 -0.38
CA LEU A 89 -10.19 9.11 0.25
C LEU A 89 -8.67 8.92 0.16
N LEU A 90 -8.05 9.29 -0.97
CA LEU A 90 -6.60 9.25 -1.15
C LEU A 90 -5.91 10.27 -0.25
N ALA A 91 -6.43 11.51 -0.18
CA ALA A 91 -5.88 12.56 0.69
C ALA A 91 -5.95 12.15 2.17
N MET A 92 -7.08 11.58 2.62
CA MET A 92 -7.24 11.07 4.00
C MET A 92 -6.22 9.96 4.31
N ALA A 93 -6.04 9.00 3.42
CA ALA A 93 -5.10 7.89 3.60
C ALA A 93 -3.64 8.39 3.65
N LEU A 94 -3.26 9.34 2.81
CA LEU A 94 -1.94 9.96 2.82
C LEU A 94 -1.67 10.70 4.14
N ARG A 95 -2.63 11.51 4.62
CA ARG A 95 -2.53 12.25 5.89
C ARG A 95 -2.47 11.32 7.09
N ALA A 96 -3.15 10.17 7.04
CA ALA A 96 -3.10 9.14 8.09
C ALA A 96 -1.75 8.41 8.15
N GLY A 97 -0.98 8.42 7.05
CA GLY A 97 0.31 7.74 6.92
C GLY A 97 1.48 8.54 7.49
N ALA A 98 2.48 7.85 8.03
CA ALA A 98 3.77 8.39 8.47
C ALA A 98 3.67 9.60 9.44
N SER A 99 4.65 10.51 9.38
CA SER A 99 4.62 11.86 9.97
C SER A 99 4.67 12.92 8.87
N PRO A 100 4.33 14.20 9.14
CA PRO A 100 4.50 15.28 8.17
C PRO A 100 5.90 15.34 7.57
N GLN A 101 6.94 15.21 8.40
CA GLN A 101 8.35 15.26 7.97
C GLN A 101 8.67 14.13 7.00
N LEU A 102 8.22 12.91 7.27
CA LEU A 102 8.42 11.78 6.35
C LEU A 102 7.63 11.97 5.04
N ARG A 103 6.42 12.49 5.10
CA ARG A 103 5.62 12.76 3.89
C ARG A 103 6.26 13.81 3.00
N ASN A 104 7.01 14.77 3.56
CA ASN A 104 7.75 15.78 2.81
C ASN A 104 8.96 15.22 2.03
N MET A 105 9.34 13.97 2.27
CA MET A 105 10.44 13.28 1.58
C MET A 105 9.96 12.06 0.79
N ALA A 106 8.98 11.34 1.32
CA ALA A 106 8.47 10.12 0.70
C ALA A 106 7.71 10.45 -0.59
N THR A 107 8.02 9.72 -1.66
CA THR A 107 7.34 9.85 -2.95
C THR A 107 6.24 8.80 -3.10
N LEU A 108 5.30 9.04 -4.02
CA LEU A 108 4.21 8.11 -4.36
C LEU A 108 4.75 6.71 -4.68
N GLY A 109 5.69 6.61 -5.63
CA GLY A 109 6.30 5.33 -6.02
C GLY A 109 7.07 4.68 -4.88
N GLY A 110 7.87 5.48 -4.12
CA GLY A 110 8.61 5.00 -2.96
C GLY A 110 7.70 4.48 -1.85
N ASN A 111 6.55 5.13 -1.63
CA ASN A 111 5.55 4.69 -0.66
C ASN A 111 4.95 3.33 -1.04
N MET A 112 4.64 3.09 -2.32
CA MET A 112 4.16 1.79 -2.79
C MET A 112 5.21 0.69 -2.63
N MET A 113 6.46 1.04 -2.86
CA MET A 113 7.60 0.11 -2.84
C MET A 113 8.14 -0.15 -1.43
N GLN A 114 7.57 0.46 -0.37
CA GLN A 114 8.04 0.21 0.99
C GLN A 114 7.83 -1.25 1.39
N ARG A 115 8.80 -1.80 2.10
CA ARG A 115 8.77 -3.18 2.58
C ARG A 115 8.08 -3.28 3.95
N THR A 116 7.77 -4.48 4.36
CA THR A 116 7.13 -4.77 5.66
C THR A 116 7.88 -4.15 6.84
N ARG A 117 7.18 -3.95 7.95
CA ARG A 117 7.71 -3.51 9.25
C ARG A 117 7.72 -4.66 10.30
N CYS A 118 7.72 -5.90 9.83
CA CYS A 118 7.87 -7.07 10.67
C CYS A 118 9.17 -7.00 11.47
N THR A 119 9.11 -7.16 12.79
CA THR A 119 10.29 -7.08 13.68
C THR A 119 11.32 -8.16 13.34
N TYR A 120 10.88 -9.36 12.98
CA TYR A 120 11.75 -10.46 12.56
C TYR A 120 12.43 -10.22 11.20
N PHE A 121 11.81 -9.40 10.33
CA PHE A 121 12.45 -8.94 9.11
C PHE A 121 13.53 -7.90 9.39
N TYR A 122 13.32 -7.04 10.41
CA TYR A 122 14.24 -5.98 10.80
C TYR A 122 15.38 -6.47 11.71
N ASP A 123 15.22 -7.60 12.37
CA ASP A 123 16.27 -8.22 13.18
C ASP A 123 17.02 -9.26 12.35
N THR A 124 18.28 -8.97 12.02
CA THR A 124 19.10 -9.84 11.17
C THR A 124 19.53 -11.15 11.85
N ALA A 125 19.43 -11.25 13.18
CA ALA A 125 19.69 -12.48 13.93
C ALA A 125 18.51 -13.48 13.88
N MET A 126 17.30 -13.00 13.51
CA MET A 126 16.09 -13.84 13.51
C MET A 126 15.85 -14.49 12.15
N PRO A 127 15.27 -15.71 12.11
CA PRO A 127 14.93 -16.38 10.86
C PRO A 127 13.84 -15.60 10.10
N CYS A 128 14.05 -15.33 8.82
CA CYS A 128 13.11 -14.58 7.99
C CYS A 128 13.23 -14.96 6.50
N ASN A 129 12.30 -15.75 5.98
CA ASN A 129 12.24 -16.14 4.57
C ASN A 129 12.14 -14.96 3.61
N LYS A 130 11.58 -13.81 4.07
CA LYS A 130 11.49 -12.58 3.26
C LYS A 130 12.85 -11.91 3.07
N ARG A 131 13.77 -12.07 4.02
CA ARG A 131 15.14 -11.54 3.96
C ARG A 131 16.11 -12.58 3.40
N GLN A 132 16.02 -13.81 3.87
CA GLN A 132 16.86 -14.93 3.47
C GLN A 132 15.96 -16.16 3.22
N PRO A 133 15.63 -16.45 1.95
CA PRO A 133 14.81 -17.60 1.60
C PRO A 133 15.34 -18.92 2.20
N GLY A 134 14.42 -19.72 2.76
CA GLY A 134 14.76 -20.99 3.39
C GLY A 134 15.16 -20.90 4.88
N SER A 135 15.34 -19.70 5.45
CA SER A 135 15.74 -19.55 6.87
C SER A 135 14.60 -19.71 7.88
N GLY A 136 13.34 -19.80 7.41
CA GLY A 136 12.17 -19.88 8.28
C GLY A 136 11.49 -18.53 8.51
N CYS A 137 10.47 -18.52 9.40
CA CYS A 137 9.71 -17.33 9.76
C CYS A 137 9.53 -17.26 11.29
N GLY A 138 10.31 -16.41 11.95
CA GLY A 138 10.22 -16.24 13.41
C GLY A 138 8.87 -15.72 13.91
N ALA A 139 8.07 -15.06 13.04
CA ALA A 139 6.78 -14.51 13.41
C ALA A 139 5.69 -15.59 13.59
N LEU A 140 5.78 -16.74 12.94
CA LEU A 140 4.74 -17.78 12.97
C LEU A 140 4.50 -18.30 14.39
N GLN A 141 5.57 -18.54 15.13
CA GLN A 141 5.52 -19.03 16.51
C GLN A 141 5.92 -17.97 17.55
N GLY A 142 6.33 -16.79 17.10
CA GLY A 142 6.73 -15.67 17.92
C GLY A 142 5.63 -14.65 18.16
N TYR A 143 6.01 -13.45 18.64
CA TYR A 143 5.07 -12.36 18.87
C TYR A 143 4.59 -11.77 17.55
N ASN A 144 3.33 -12.00 17.20
CA ASN A 144 2.76 -11.69 15.88
C ASN A 144 1.58 -10.71 15.89
N ARG A 145 1.50 -9.84 16.90
CA ARG A 145 0.42 -8.85 17.07
C ARG A 145 0.13 -7.99 15.82
N MET A 146 1.19 -7.57 15.09
CA MET A 146 1.08 -6.69 13.93
C MET A 146 0.88 -7.45 12.60
N HIS A 147 0.82 -8.77 12.63
CA HIS A 147 0.91 -9.60 11.42
C HIS A 147 -0.44 -9.87 10.76
N ALA A 148 -0.38 -10.50 9.59
CA ALA A 148 -1.50 -10.75 8.69
C ALA A 148 -2.56 -11.68 9.30
N ILE A 149 -3.80 -11.48 8.85
CA ILE A 149 -4.94 -12.40 9.08
C ILE A 149 -5.57 -12.85 7.75
N PHE A 150 -5.08 -12.34 6.62
CA PHE A 150 -5.50 -12.75 5.28
C PHE A 150 -4.29 -13.04 4.39
N GLY A 151 -4.46 -14.01 3.49
CA GLY A 151 -3.53 -14.29 2.39
C GLY A 151 -2.09 -14.57 2.82
N ALA A 152 -1.86 -14.92 4.06
CA ALA A 152 -0.57 -15.37 4.57
C ALA A 152 -0.26 -16.80 4.12
N SER A 153 0.99 -17.23 4.26
CA SER A 153 1.43 -18.60 3.98
C SER A 153 2.25 -19.14 5.14
N ASP A 154 2.57 -20.42 5.09
CA ASP A 154 3.44 -21.07 6.07
C ASP A 154 4.89 -20.56 6.00
N THR A 155 5.23 -19.77 5.00
CA THR A 155 6.55 -19.16 4.84
C THR A 155 6.63 -17.73 5.35
N CYS A 156 5.50 -16.99 5.42
CA CYS A 156 5.48 -15.59 5.88
C CYS A 156 4.08 -15.06 6.19
N ILE A 157 3.95 -14.39 7.32
CA ILE A 157 2.71 -13.73 7.79
C ILE A 157 2.85 -12.20 7.88
N ALA A 158 3.84 -11.58 7.24
CA ALA A 158 4.04 -10.14 7.28
C ALA A 158 2.88 -9.36 6.62
N VAL A 159 2.81 -8.05 6.85
CA VAL A 159 1.81 -7.16 6.25
C VAL A 159 2.48 -6.07 5.42
N HIS A 160 1.77 -5.55 4.42
CA HIS A 160 2.12 -4.33 3.71
C HIS A 160 1.72 -3.12 4.58
N PRO A 161 2.61 -2.13 4.81
CA PRO A 161 2.38 -1.11 5.83
C PRO A 161 1.76 0.19 5.32
N SER A 162 1.56 0.37 4.00
CA SER A 162 1.15 1.65 3.41
C SER A 162 -0.35 1.92 3.52
N ASP A 163 -0.72 3.01 4.18
CA ASP A 163 -2.10 3.53 4.20
C ASP A 163 -2.57 3.99 2.81
N MET A 164 -1.72 4.71 2.08
CA MET A 164 -2.01 5.18 0.72
C MET A 164 -2.40 4.03 -0.22
N CYS A 165 -1.69 2.91 -0.13
CA CYS A 165 -1.96 1.74 -0.97
C CYS A 165 -3.35 1.14 -0.74
N VAL A 166 -3.90 1.27 0.47
CA VAL A 166 -5.26 0.80 0.79
C VAL A 166 -6.30 1.63 0.03
N ALA A 167 -6.14 2.97 0.01
CA ALA A 167 -7.01 3.85 -0.77
C ALA A 167 -6.87 3.60 -2.27
N LEU A 168 -5.65 3.42 -2.79
CA LEU A 168 -5.41 3.12 -4.21
C LEU A 168 -6.06 1.80 -4.64
N ALA A 169 -6.02 0.77 -3.79
CA ALA A 169 -6.71 -0.49 -4.04
C ALA A 169 -8.23 -0.30 -4.06
N ALA A 170 -8.81 0.45 -3.12
CA ALA A 170 -10.23 0.77 -3.10
C ALA A 170 -10.66 1.55 -4.36
N LEU A 171 -9.85 2.49 -4.82
CA LEU A 171 -10.13 3.37 -5.96
C LEU A 171 -9.82 2.74 -7.33
N ASN A 172 -9.51 1.44 -7.42
CA ASN A 172 -9.18 0.76 -8.69
C ASN A 172 -8.02 1.40 -9.45
N ALA A 173 -6.99 1.85 -8.76
CA ALA A 173 -5.84 2.47 -9.39
C ALA A 173 -5.11 1.48 -10.34
N THR A 174 -4.37 2.03 -11.27
CA THR A 174 -3.48 1.30 -12.21
C THR A 174 -2.07 1.85 -12.08
N VAL A 175 -1.10 0.97 -11.95
CA VAL A 175 0.33 1.30 -11.90
C VAL A 175 0.88 1.23 -13.32
N THR A 176 1.56 2.28 -13.76
CA THR A 176 2.34 2.27 -15.00
C THR A 176 3.81 2.07 -14.64
N VAL A 177 4.43 1.11 -15.29
CA VAL A 177 5.86 0.81 -15.15
C VAL A 177 6.53 0.83 -16.51
N ASN A 178 7.80 1.21 -16.54
CA ASN A 178 8.62 1.16 -17.75
C ASN A 178 9.89 0.35 -17.46
N GLY A 179 10.30 -0.47 -18.40
CA GLY A 179 11.42 -1.38 -18.25
C GLY A 179 12.10 -1.72 -19.58
N PRO A 180 13.05 -2.66 -19.58
CA PRO A 180 13.78 -3.04 -20.80
C PRO A 180 12.88 -3.54 -21.96
N LYS A 181 11.67 -4.01 -21.62
CA LYS A 181 10.67 -4.50 -22.62
C LYS A 181 9.60 -3.43 -22.97
N GLY A 182 9.80 -2.18 -22.53
CA GLY A 182 8.85 -1.09 -22.73
C GLY A 182 7.90 -0.87 -21.55
N GLU A 183 6.84 -0.11 -21.80
CA GLU A 183 5.83 0.24 -20.82
C GLU A 183 4.78 -0.88 -20.68
N ARG A 184 4.33 -1.10 -19.45
CA ARG A 184 3.15 -1.92 -19.17
C ARG A 184 2.33 -1.35 -18.01
N LYS A 185 1.06 -1.70 -17.96
CA LYS A 185 0.12 -1.29 -16.92
C LYS A 185 -0.28 -2.49 -16.07
N ILE A 186 -0.38 -2.28 -14.77
CA ILE A 186 -0.71 -3.32 -13.79
C ILE A 186 -1.87 -2.80 -12.95
N ALA A 187 -2.95 -3.57 -12.82
CA ALA A 187 -4.00 -3.24 -11.86
C ALA A 187 -3.40 -3.17 -10.45
N PHE A 188 -3.77 -2.16 -9.66
CA PHE A 188 -3.15 -1.95 -8.35
C PHE A 188 -3.29 -3.16 -7.41
N THR A 189 -4.42 -3.87 -7.49
CA THR A 189 -4.67 -5.10 -6.73
C THR A 189 -3.74 -6.26 -7.09
N ASP A 190 -3.09 -6.20 -8.25
CA ASP A 190 -2.16 -7.22 -8.76
C ASP A 190 -0.70 -6.77 -8.69
N PHE A 191 -0.45 -5.52 -8.27
CA PHE A 191 0.90 -4.98 -8.15
C PHE A 191 1.68 -5.64 -7.00
N HIS A 192 1.09 -5.66 -5.79
CA HIS A 192 1.68 -6.35 -4.64
C HIS A 192 1.27 -7.82 -4.63
N ARG A 193 2.17 -8.69 -4.16
CA ARG A 193 1.99 -10.14 -4.15
C ARG A 193 1.62 -10.66 -2.76
N LEU A 194 0.91 -11.77 -2.73
CA LEU A 194 0.85 -12.63 -1.56
C LEU A 194 2.16 -13.43 -1.45
N PRO A 195 2.58 -13.84 -0.25
CA PRO A 195 3.89 -14.45 -0.04
C PRO A 195 4.03 -15.79 -0.79
N GLY A 196 3.01 -16.64 -0.75
CA GLY A 196 3.10 -17.99 -1.31
C GLY A 196 4.40 -18.67 -0.87
N ASN A 197 5.14 -19.22 -1.81
CA ASN A 197 6.44 -19.86 -1.58
C ASN A 197 7.64 -18.91 -1.82
N ASN A 198 7.39 -17.65 -2.22
CA ASN A 198 8.43 -16.66 -2.55
C ASN A 198 8.20 -15.34 -1.80
N PRO A 199 8.27 -15.34 -0.47
CA PRO A 199 7.97 -14.16 0.34
C PRO A 199 8.99 -13.01 0.17
N GLU A 200 10.17 -13.28 -0.40
CA GLU A 200 11.19 -12.27 -0.70
C GLU A 200 10.75 -11.28 -1.78
N LYS A 201 9.76 -11.67 -2.63
CA LYS A 201 9.21 -10.83 -3.69
C LYS A 201 7.95 -10.13 -3.22
N ASP A 202 8.03 -8.82 -2.98
CA ASP A 202 6.90 -8.01 -2.47
C ASP A 202 5.88 -7.63 -3.56
N ASN A 203 6.32 -7.56 -4.84
CA ASN A 203 5.52 -7.06 -5.96
C ASN A 203 5.80 -7.83 -7.26
N THR A 204 5.12 -7.43 -8.33
CA THR A 204 5.19 -8.08 -9.66
C THR A 204 6.13 -7.38 -10.64
N LEU A 205 6.97 -6.44 -10.16
CA LEU A 205 7.97 -5.80 -11.01
C LEU A 205 8.97 -6.82 -11.54
N LEU A 206 9.31 -6.66 -12.80
CA LEU A 206 10.41 -7.38 -13.43
C LEU A 206 11.72 -6.62 -13.19
N LYS A 207 12.83 -7.34 -13.37
CA LYS A 207 14.16 -6.74 -13.21
C LYS A 207 14.35 -5.55 -14.16
N GLY A 208 14.79 -4.42 -13.61
CA GLY A 208 15.02 -3.19 -14.36
C GLY A 208 13.76 -2.36 -14.60
N GLU A 209 12.59 -2.79 -14.14
CA GLU A 209 11.39 -1.96 -14.23
C GLU A 209 11.37 -0.86 -13.18
N LEU A 210 10.94 0.32 -13.62
CA LEU A 210 10.72 1.52 -12.83
C LEU A 210 9.24 1.87 -12.83
N VAL A 211 8.64 2.10 -11.65
CA VAL A 211 7.31 2.71 -11.54
C VAL A 211 7.39 4.16 -12.02
N THR A 212 6.58 4.51 -13.01
CA THR A 212 6.57 5.86 -13.61
C THR A 212 5.37 6.68 -13.19
N SER A 213 4.20 6.09 -13.06
CA SER A 213 2.98 6.79 -12.63
C SER A 213 1.94 5.84 -12.04
N ILE A 214 0.93 6.44 -11.41
CA ILE A 214 -0.31 5.78 -11.01
C ILE A 214 -1.47 6.55 -11.62
N THR A 215 -2.43 5.83 -12.18
CA THR A 215 -3.69 6.39 -12.67
C THR A 215 -4.85 5.89 -11.83
N ILE A 216 -5.65 6.80 -11.30
CA ILE A 216 -6.92 6.51 -10.61
C ILE A 216 -8.03 6.87 -11.58
N PRO A 217 -8.92 5.93 -11.95
CA PRO A 217 -10.01 6.22 -12.88
C PRO A 217 -10.97 7.27 -12.29
N LYS A 218 -11.60 8.03 -13.19
CA LYS A 218 -12.67 8.94 -12.78
C LYS A 218 -13.75 8.16 -12.03
N ASN A 219 -14.22 8.72 -10.94
CA ASN A 219 -15.16 8.05 -10.05
C ASN A 219 -16.13 9.06 -9.43
N SER A 220 -17.18 8.55 -8.78
CA SER A 220 -18.24 9.32 -8.11
C SER A 220 -17.99 9.51 -6.60
N PHE A 221 -16.81 9.16 -6.10
CA PHE A 221 -16.50 9.13 -4.66
C PHE A 221 -15.86 10.42 -4.15
N ALA A 222 -16.36 11.59 -4.59
CA ALA A 222 -15.94 12.89 -4.04
C ALA A 222 -16.58 13.21 -2.68
N LYS A 223 -17.61 12.44 -2.30
CA LYS A 223 -18.33 12.52 -1.02
C LYS A 223 -18.50 11.11 -0.47
N ASN A 224 -19.00 11.01 0.74
CA ASN A 224 -19.32 9.72 1.38
C ASN A 224 -18.12 8.76 1.39
N VAL A 225 -16.98 9.27 1.85
CA VAL A 225 -15.73 8.52 1.98
C VAL A 225 -15.18 8.64 3.39
N TYR A 226 -14.52 7.58 3.84
CA TYR A 226 -13.81 7.61 5.11
C TYR A 226 -12.59 6.69 5.08
N TYR A 227 -11.48 7.17 5.66
CA TYR A 227 -10.31 6.36 5.92
C TYR A 227 -10.13 6.18 7.43
N LEU A 228 -10.49 5.00 7.92
CA LEU A 228 -10.30 4.62 9.32
C LEU A 228 -8.90 4.02 9.51
N LYS A 229 -8.18 4.49 10.51
CA LYS A 229 -6.90 3.89 10.93
C LYS A 229 -6.88 3.66 12.43
N ILE A 230 -6.88 2.38 12.84
CA ILE A 230 -6.71 1.97 14.24
C ILE A 230 -5.22 1.71 14.47
N ARG A 231 -4.64 2.37 15.47
CA ARG A 231 -3.21 2.36 15.77
C ARG A 231 -2.96 2.58 17.26
N ASP A 232 -1.78 2.18 17.75
CA ASP A 232 -1.44 2.22 19.18
C ASP A 232 -1.16 3.63 19.73
N ARG A 233 -0.97 4.64 18.88
CA ARG A 233 -0.73 6.04 19.28
C ARG A 233 -1.26 7.00 18.23
N ALA A 234 -1.45 8.27 18.60
CA ALA A 234 -2.11 9.28 17.77
C ALA A 234 -1.38 9.62 16.47
N SER A 235 -0.06 9.46 16.39
CA SER A 235 0.74 9.74 15.20
C SER A 235 1.91 8.77 15.07
N TYR A 236 2.52 8.72 13.88
CA TYR A 236 3.73 7.97 13.59
C TYR A 236 3.65 6.50 14.06
N ALA A 237 2.54 5.86 13.77
CA ALA A 237 2.34 4.43 14.02
C ALA A 237 1.73 3.76 12.79
N PHE A 238 2.15 2.54 12.51
CA PHE A 238 1.51 1.70 11.50
C PHE A 238 0.15 1.23 12.00
N ALA A 239 -0.76 0.97 11.06
CA ALA A 239 -2.08 0.49 11.40
C ALA A 239 -2.01 -0.92 12.01
N LEU A 240 -2.76 -1.14 13.08
CA LEU A 240 -3.20 -2.48 13.47
C LEU A 240 -4.18 -3.00 12.42
N ILE A 241 -5.16 -2.16 12.10
CA ILE A 241 -6.12 -2.32 11.00
C ILE A 241 -6.41 -0.93 10.44
N SER A 242 -6.54 -0.82 9.14
CA SER A 242 -7.12 0.36 8.48
C SER A 242 -8.17 -0.07 7.47
N VAL A 243 -9.13 0.82 7.19
CA VAL A 243 -10.21 0.59 6.23
C VAL A 243 -10.38 1.86 5.38
N ALA A 244 -10.30 1.69 4.08
CA ALA A 244 -10.74 2.67 3.10
C ALA A 244 -12.17 2.33 2.69
N ALA A 245 -13.12 3.23 2.93
CA ALA A 245 -14.52 3.08 2.56
C ALA A 245 -14.96 4.25 1.68
N ALA A 246 -15.64 3.95 0.56
CA ALA A 246 -16.25 4.94 -0.30
C ALA A 246 -17.61 4.43 -0.77
N LEU A 247 -18.62 5.28 -0.68
CA LEU A 247 -20.00 4.98 -1.04
C LEU A 247 -20.50 6.01 -2.07
N GLU A 248 -21.25 5.54 -3.04
CA GLU A 248 -22.07 6.37 -3.90
C GLU A 248 -23.52 6.19 -3.48
N LEU A 249 -24.15 7.24 -2.99
CA LEU A 249 -25.50 7.19 -2.46
C LEU A 249 -26.50 7.90 -3.38
N ASN A 250 -27.67 7.31 -3.51
CA ASN A 250 -28.86 7.96 -4.05
C ASN A 250 -29.95 7.95 -2.97
N GLY A 251 -30.16 9.08 -2.31
CA GLY A 251 -30.87 9.11 -1.03
C GLY A 251 -30.19 8.16 -0.03
N ASN A 252 -30.94 7.23 0.52
CA ASN A 252 -30.40 6.22 1.44
C ASN A 252 -29.93 4.91 0.75
N THR A 253 -30.01 4.83 -0.59
CA THR A 253 -29.63 3.62 -1.34
C THR A 253 -28.19 3.69 -1.83
N ILE A 254 -27.42 2.65 -1.57
CA ILE A 254 -26.03 2.50 -2.02
C ILE A 254 -26.03 2.09 -3.50
N ARG A 255 -25.59 2.98 -4.38
CA ARG A 255 -25.42 2.72 -5.82
C ARG A 255 -24.11 2.02 -6.14
N ASN A 256 -23.06 2.37 -5.41
CA ASN A 256 -21.73 1.79 -5.59
C ASN A 256 -21.00 1.82 -4.26
N ALA A 257 -20.09 0.87 -4.06
CA ALA A 257 -19.26 0.78 -2.86
C ALA A 257 -17.85 0.36 -3.23
N ARG A 258 -16.88 0.88 -2.49
CA ARG A 258 -15.47 0.51 -2.58
C ARG A 258 -14.91 0.34 -1.18
N LEU A 259 -14.31 -0.82 -0.94
CA LEU A 259 -13.79 -1.18 0.37
C LEU A 259 -12.44 -1.88 0.26
N ALA A 260 -11.46 -1.45 1.05
CA ALA A 260 -10.21 -2.16 1.20
C ALA A 260 -9.69 -2.07 2.64
N MET A 261 -8.99 -3.10 3.10
CA MET A 261 -8.34 -3.13 4.42
C MET A 261 -6.81 -3.06 4.29
N GLY A 262 -6.18 -2.44 5.26
CA GLY A 262 -4.73 -2.42 5.48
C GLY A 262 -4.33 -2.98 6.84
N GLY A 263 -3.05 -3.33 7.00
CA GLY A 263 -2.52 -3.96 8.21
C GLY A 263 -2.96 -5.41 8.41
N VAL A 264 -3.56 -6.04 7.41
CA VAL A 264 -4.18 -7.37 7.50
C VAL A 264 -3.62 -8.41 6.53
N ALA A 265 -2.84 -8.01 5.52
CA ALA A 265 -2.27 -8.90 4.49
C ALA A 265 -0.96 -8.35 3.92
N HIS A 266 -0.24 -9.15 3.13
CA HIS A 266 0.96 -8.74 2.38
C HIS A 266 0.69 -7.68 1.30
N LYS A 267 -0.56 -7.47 0.97
CA LYS A 267 -1.05 -6.44 0.04
C LYS A 267 -2.29 -5.78 0.61
N PRO A 268 -2.68 -4.58 0.13
CA PRO A 268 -3.99 -4.02 0.44
C PRO A 268 -5.08 -5.04 0.11
N TRP A 269 -5.99 -5.28 1.05
CA TRP A 269 -6.98 -6.36 0.95
C TRP A 269 -8.34 -5.82 0.51
N ARG A 270 -8.68 -6.02 -0.76
CA ARG A 270 -9.94 -5.55 -1.33
C ARG A 270 -11.11 -6.43 -0.87
N LEU A 271 -12.24 -5.82 -0.51
CA LEU A 271 -13.41 -6.48 0.05
C LEU A 271 -14.56 -6.62 -0.96
N VAL A 272 -14.29 -7.26 -2.09
CA VAL A 272 -15.19 -7.33 -3.26
C VAL A 272 -16.57 -7.91 -2.90
N GLU A 273 -16.63 -8.94 -2.05
CA GLU A 273 -17.92 -9.57 -1.67
C GLU A 273 -18.77 -8.63 -0.80
N SER A 274 -18.14 -7.86 0.09
CA SER A 274 -18.83 -6.82 0.87
C SER A 274 -19.34 -5.69 -0.02
N GLU A 275 -18.54 -5.26 -1.02
CA GLU A 275 -18.97 -4.25 -2.00
C GLU A 275 -20.19 -4.70 -2.79
N LYS A 276 -20.16 -5.91 -3.35
CA LYS A 276 -21.30 -6.49 -4.08
C LYS A 276 -22.55 -6.60 -3.22
N PHE A 277 -22.40 -7.01 -1.96
CA PHE A 277 -23.52 -7.12 -1.02
C PHE A 277 -24.19 -5.77 -0.77
N LEU A 278 -23.40 -4.68 -0.65
CA LEU A 278 -23.91 -3.35 -0.32
C LEU A 278 -24.67 -2.69 -1.48
N ILE A 279 -24.36 -3.03 -2.74
CA ILE A 279 -25.00 -2.41 -3.91
C ILE A 279 -26.52 -2.73 -3.91
N GLY A 280 -27.32 -1.67 -4.03
CA GLY A 280 -28.79 -1.73 -4.00
C GLY A 280 -29.40 -1.82 -2.58
N LYS A 281 -28.58 -1.87 -1.53
CA LYS A 281 -29.05 -1.88 -0.14
C LYS A 281 -29.17 -0.46 0.41
N ALA A 282 -30.01 -0.31 1.44
CA ALA A 282 -30.05 0.92 2.23
C ALA A 282 -28.76 1.07 3.05
N ALA A 283 -28.30 2.30 3.19
CA ALA A 283 -27.15 2.65 4.03
C ALA A 283 -27.55 2.61 5.51
N THR A 284 -27.70 1.42 6.07
CA THR A 284 -28.12 1.17 7.45
C THR A 284 -27.08 0.39 8.23
N LYS A 285 -27.08 0.56 9.55
CA LYS A 285 -26.20 -0.18 10.46
C LYS A 285 -26.28 -1.70 10.23
N GLU A 286 -27.48 -2.23 10.04
CA GLU A 286 -27.69 -3.67 9.80
C GLU A 286 -26.97 -4.15 8.55
N ASN A 287 -27.08 -3.41 7.43
CA ASN A 287 -26.40 -3.75 6.18
C ASN A 287 -24.87 -3.59 6.31
N PHE A 288 -24.40 -2.59 7.05
CA PHE A 288 -22.98 -2.39 7.32
C PHE A 288 -22.40 -3.52 8.20
N ASP A 289 -23.13 -3.97 9.21
CA ASP A 289 -22.72 -5.09 10.06
C ASP A 289 -22.64 -6.41 9.25
N LYS A 290 -23.59 -6.67 8.34
CA LYS A 290 -23.55 -7.83 7.43
C LYS A 290 -22.39 -7.74 6.43
N ALA A 291 -22.13 -6.56 5.86
CA ALA A 291 -20.97 -6.34 4.99
C ALA A 291 -19.64 -6.57 5.74
N ALA A 292 -19.57 -6.16 7.01
CA ALA A 292 -18.43 -6.37 7.87
C ALA A 292 -18.22 -7.85 8.24
N GLU A 293 -19.27 -8.63 8.37
CA GLU A 293 -19.19 -10.09 8.53
C GLU A 293 -18.58 -10.75 7.29
N LEU A 294 -19.08 -10.37 6.11
CA LEU A 294 -18.55 -10.85 4.83
C LEU A 294 -17.07 -10.47 4.65
N ALA A 295 -16.69 -9.25 5.06
CA ALA A 295 -15.31 -8.76 4.99
C ALA A 295 -14.32 -9.63 5.77
N MET A 296 -14.76 -10.27 6.85
CA MET A 296 -13.92 -11.11 7.71
C MET A 296 -13.93 -12.59 7.32
N LYS A 297 -14.66 -12.97 6.27
CA LYS A 297 -14.68 -14.36 5.79
C LYS A 297 -13.29 -14.81 5.37
N GLY A 298 -12.84 -15.96 5.89
CA GLY A 298 -11.52 -16.52 5.61
C GLY A 298 -10.37 -15.89 6.42
N ALA A 299 -10.64 -14.98 7.36
CA ALA A 299 -9.61 -14.45 8.25
C ALA A 299 -9.09 -15.55 9.19
N LYS A 300 -7.75 -15.65 9.30
CA LYS A 300 -7.06 -16.60 10.18
C LYS A 300 -6.02 -15.86 11.01
N ALA A 301 -6.14 -15.92 12.30
CA ALA A 301 -5.15 -15.36 13.24
C ALA A 301 -4.07 -16.39 13.62
N TYR A 302 -2.99 -15.88 14.22
CA TYR A 302 -1.78 -16.65 14.56
C TYR A 302 -1.40 -16.54 16.04
N GLY A 303 -2.36 -16.24 16.92
CA GLY A 303 -2.19 -16.15 18.36
C GLY A 303 -2.27 -14.71 18.87
N HIS A 304 -1.17 -13.96 18.89
CA HIS A 304 -1.15 -12.60 19.44
C HIS A 304 -1.93 -11.57 18.62
N ASN A 305 -2.37 -11.91 17.41
CA ASN A 305 -3.21 -11.08 16.55
C ASN A 305 -4.69 -11.51 16.49
N ASN A 306 -5.16 -12.37 17.41
CA ASN A 306 -6.55 -12.84 17.49
C ASN A 306 -7.55 -11.68 17.61
N PHE A 307 -7.18 -10.60 18.31
CA PHE A 307 -8.00 -9.41 18.46
C PHE A 307 -8.39 -8.77 17.12
N LYS A 308 -7.58 -8.94 16.06
CA LYS A 308 -7.86 -8.41 14.72
C LYS A 308 -9.13 -9.00 14.11
N LEU A 309 -9.53 -10.22 14.49
CA LEU A 309 -10.76 -10.84 13.98
C LEU A 309 -12.00 -10.03 14.39
N LYS A 310 -12.10 -9.67 15.69
CA LYS A 310 -13.19 -8.83 16.18
C LYS A 310 -13.03 -7.37 15.76
N MET A 311 -11.82 -6.83 15.89
CA MET A 311 -11.50 -5.45 15.54
C MET A 311 -11.76 -5.17 14.06
N GLY A 312 -11.44 -6.11 13.15
CA GLY A 312 -11.66 -5.96 11.72
C GLY A 312 -13.14 -5.80 11.36
N LYS A 313 -14.01 -6.62 11.96
CA LYS A 313 -15.46 -6.50 11.78
C LYS A 313 -15.95 -5.11 12.23
N VAL A 314 -15.58 -4.68 13.43
CA VAL A 314 -15.97 -3.37 13.96
C VAL A 314 -15.42 -2.23 13.10
N ALA A 315 -14.17 -2.33 12.66
CA ALA A 315 -13.53 -1.30 11.84
C ALA A 315 -14.22 -1.13 10.47
N VAL A 316 -14.65 -2.21 9.82
CA VAL A 316 -15.38 -2.13 8.53
C VAL A 316 -16.75 -1.49 8.73
N ALA A 317 -17.52 -1.92 9.74
CA ALA A 317 -18.83 -1.33 10.04
C ALA A 317 -18.72 0.16 10.38
N GLU A 318 -17.76 0.55 11.21
CA GLU A 318 -17.51 1.94 11.58
C GLU A 318 -17.09 2.79 10.38
N ALA A 319 -16.17 2.29 9.53
CA ALA A 319 -15.75 3.00 8.34
C ALA A 319 -16.91 3.27 7.37
N LEU A 320 -17.81 2.28 7.18
CA LEU A 320 -19.01 2.42 6.37
C LEU A 320 -19.99 3.43 6.97
N THR A 321 -20.21 3.38 8.29
CA THR A 321 -21.07 4.33 9.01
C THR A 321 -20.56 5.76 8.84
N LYS A 322 -19.25 5.98 9.03
CA LYS A 322 -18.63 7.31 8.85
C LYS A 322 -18.61 7.78 7.40
N ALA A 323 -18.55 6.86 6.44
CA ALA A 323 -18.62 7.20 5.03
C ALA A 323 -20.05 7.57 4.59
N ALA A 324 -21.07 7.02 5.23
CA ALA A 324 -22.47 7.33 4.92
C ALA A 324 -22.93 8.71 5.47
N GLY A 325 -22.29 9.25 6.51
CA GLY A 325 -22.56 10.56 7.11
C GLY A 325 -22.75 10.48 8.60
#